data_f0ea7e693239ad1e82a07f95315ede63
#
_entry.id   f0ea7e693239ad1e82a07f95315ede63
#
_cell.length_a   1.000
_cell.length_b   1.000
_cell.length_c   1.000
_cell.angle_alpha   90.00
_cell.angle_beta   90.00
_cell.angle_gamma   90.00
#
_symmetry.space_group_name_H-M   'P 1'
#
loop_
_entity.id
_entity.type
_entity.pdbx_description
1 polymer ?
#
loop_
_entity_poly.entity_id
_entity_poly.type
_entity_poly.pdbx_seq_one_letter_code
_entity_poly.pdbx_strand_id
1 'polypeptide(L)'
;MNATWEKKGTNNGVLTFHISQEEIKVGLDKAFKKIQPNLNIPGFRKGKVPRTIFVKQFGEQALYEDALNFVLPDAYDNAVEETGIFPVAQPKINVKSIEKGQPWEIEAEVVVKPEVKLGEYKNLTVAKQDRQVSDEDVENELTKKQANLAELAVKEGKAENGDTVVIDFEGFKDGEAFNGGKGENHPLELGSGSFIPGFEDQLVGASAGDEVEVNVTFPEEYHAKELAGQPVLFKVSVKEVKVKELPELDDEFAKDVDDTVETLDELKAKIRQSLEESKEAAAKSEIEDAVLRQAVENAEILDLPYEMVHDEVHRQMDFFLNDMKRQGISEDMYYQLTGTTRDDLHKQMEKDADVRVKTNLVLEAIVKAEDISVTEEEINKEIEELAKTYNMEVAAVRQVLNSDMLTRDIQMKKAMAVIVDTAVEK
;
A
#
# COMPACT_ATOMS: atom_id res chain seq x y z
N MET A 1 -2.32 37.76 -17.01
CA MET A 1 -2.05 36.99 -18.25
C MET A 1 -3.36 36.80 -19.00
N ASN A 2 -3.33 36.63 -20.31
CA ASN A 2 -4.56 36.25 -21.04
C ASN A 2 -4.46 34.76 -21.33
N ALA A 3 -4.97 33.93 -20.42
CA ALA A 3 -5.12 32.51 -20.65
C ALA A 3 -6.56 32.18 -21.07
N THR A 4 -6.72 31.29 -22.02
CA THR A 4 -8.02 30.84 -22.50
C THR A 4 -8.06 29.33 -22.56
N TRP A 5 -9.13 28.75 -22.05
CA TRP A 5 -9.39 27.32 -22.10
C TRP A 5 -10.47 27.00 -23.13
N GLU A 6 -10.17 26.18 -24.11
CA GLU A 6 -11.12 25.67 -25.09
C GLU A 6 -11.27 24.15 -24.92
N LYS A 7 -12.44 23.73 -24.42
CA LYS A 7 -12.78 22.31 -24.28
C LYS A 7 -12.97 21.67 -25.66
N LYS A 8 -12.23 20.61 -25.97
CA LYS A 8 -12.31 19.87 -27.25
C LYS A 8 -13.04 18.55 -27.15
N GLY A 9 -13.04 17.93 -25.98
CA GLY A 9 -13.72 16.67 -25.66
C GLY A 9 -14.31 16.69 -24.26
N THR A 10 -14.60 15.50 -23.71
CA THR A 10 -15.20 15.41 -22.36
C THR A 10 -14.24 15.94 -21.31
N ASN A 11 -12.99 15.47 -21.29
CA ASN A 11 -11.99 15.80 -20.30
C ASN A 11 -10.66 16.27 -20.91
N ASN A 12 -10.68 16.74 -22.15
CA ASN A 12 -9.53 17.31 -22.81
C ASN A 12 -9.84 18.62 -23.51
N GLY A 13 -8.82 19.41 -23.71
CA GLY A 13 -8.94 20.69 -24.39
C GLY A 13 -7.58 21.34 -24.61
N VAL A 14 -7.63 22.57 -25.06
CA VAL A 14 -6.46 23.38 -25.36
C VAL A 14 -6.45 24.60 -24.45
N LEU A 15 -5.39 24.73 -23.68
CA LEU A 15 -5.06 25.91 -22.89
C LEU A 15 -4.11 26.78 -23.72
N THR A 16 -4.58 27.97 -24.14
CA THR A 16 -3.74 28.93 -24.84
C THR A 16 -3.38 30.06 -23.88
N PHE A 17 -2.08 30.35 -23.79
CA PHE A 17 -1.58 31.43 -22.92
C PHE A 17 -0.37 32.14 -23.50
N HIS A 18 -0.08 33.32 -22.97
CA HIS A 18 0.98 34.18 -23.46
C HIS A 18 2.03 34.39 -22.38
N ILE A 19 3.31 34.23 -22.76
CA ILE A 19 4.45 34.58 -21.94
C ILE A 19 4.84 36.03 -22.26
N SER A 20 4.83 36.88 -21.25
CA SER A 20 5.09 38.31 -21.41
C SER A 20 6.56 38.58 -21.79
N GLN A 21 6.80 39.76 -22.39
CA GLN A 21 8.16 40.16 -22.72
C GLN A 21 9.09 40.29 -21.48
N GLU A 22 8.52 40.59 -20.32
CA GLU A 22 9.29 40.69 -19.06
C GLU A 22 9.76 39.32 -18.63
N GLU A 23 8.87 38.31 -18.69
CA GLU A 23 9.19 36.90 -18.38
C GLU A 23 10.18 36.32 -19.39
N ILE A 24 9.98 36.60 -20.69
CA ILE A 24 10.90 36.18 -21.76
C ILE A 24 12.32 36.78 -21.49
N LYS A 25 12.43 38.05 -21.09
CA LYS A 25 13.69 38.63 -20.76
C LYS A 25 14.40 37.93 -19.60
N VAL A 26 13.66 37.59 -18.55
CA VAL A 26 14.18 36.81 -17.42
C VAL A 26 14.65 35.44 -17.88
N GLY A 27 13.84 34.74 -18.72
CA GLY A 27 14.21 33.43 -19.31
C GLY A 27 15.49 33.52 -20.12
N LEU A 28 15.59 34.52 -21.01
CA LEU A 28 16.77 34.73 -21.84
C LEU A 28 18.03 35.02 -21.02
N ASP A 29 17.90 35.73 -19.89
CA ASP A 29 19.02 35.99 -18.98
C ASP A 29 19.46 34.72 -18.25
N LYS A 30 18.53 33.88 -17.81
CA LYS A 30 18.81 32.56 -17.22
C LYS A 30 19.45 31.61 -18.25
N ALA A 31 18.89 31.55 -19.47
CA ALA A 31 19.42 30.73 -20.56
C ALA A 31 20.88 31.14 -20.91
N PHE A 32 21.12 32.42 -21.07
CA PHE A 32 22.47 32.90 -21.33
C PHE A 32 23.45 32.55 -20.18
N LYS A 33 23.05 32.74 -18.93
CA LYS A 33 23.86 32.36 -17.76
C LYS A 33 24.20 30.87 -17.73
N LYS A 34 23.29 30.01 -18.16
CA LYS A 34 23.50 28.56 -18.24
C LYS A 34 24.59 28.21 -19.27
N ILE A 35 24.58 28.82 -20.44
CA ILE A 35 25.51 28.47 -21.53
C ILE A 35 26.83 29.24 -21.43
N GLN A 36 26.85 30.43 -20.78
CA GLN A 36 28.00 31.34 -20.71
C GLN A 36 29.31 30.66 -20.26
N PRO A 37 29.33 29.78 -19.22
CA PRO A 37 30.57 29.15 -18.74
C PRO A 37 31.29 28.31 -19.82
N ASN A 38 30.52 27.80 -20.78
CA ASN A 38 31.01 26.90 -21.83
C ASN A 38 31.35 27.65 -23.14
N LEU A 39 30.99 28.94 -23.23
CA LEU A 39 31.25 29.73 -24.42
C LEU A 39 32.75 30.01 -24.61
N ASN A 40 33.21 29.66 -25.82
CA ASN A 40 34.58 29.99 -26.28
C ASN A 40 34.49 30.77 -27.58
N ILE A 41 34.63 32.11 -27.49
CA ILE A 41 34.58 33.00 -28.63
C ILE A 41 35.94 33.68 -28.76
N PRO A 42 36.54 33.72 -29.95
CA PRO A 42 37.80 34.39 -30.19
C PRO A 42 37.77 35.85 -29.72
N GLY A 43 38.78 36.27 -28.99
CA GLY A 43 38.88 37.61 -28.40
C GLY A 43 38.30 37.77 -26.98
N PHE A 44 37.67 36.70 -26.41
CA PHE A 44 37.14 36.70 -25.07
C PHE A 44 37.66 35.51 -24.25
N ARG A 45 37.86 35.74 -22.95
CA ARG A 45 38.19 34.66 -22.03
C ARG A 45 36.99 33.68 -21.96
N LYS A 46 37.25 32.37 -22.00
CA LYS A 46 36.22 31.33 -21.84
C LYS A 46 35.31 31.63 -20.63
N GLY A 47 34.01 31.61 -20.86
CA GLY A 47 33.00 31.85 -19.83
C GLY A 47 32.81 33.33 -19.43
N LYS A 48 33.46 34.28 -20.13
CA LYS A 48 33.36 35.74 -19.85
C LYS A 48 32.84 36.52 -21.06
N VAL A 49 32.19 35.85 -21.99
CA VAL A 49 31.60 36.49 -23.17
C VAL A 49 30.37 37.31 -22.74
N PRO A 50 30.26 38.60 -23.13
CA PRO A 50 29.04 39.39 -22.89
C PRO A 50 27.89 38.91 -23.76
N ARG A 51 26.63 38.98 -23.23
CA ARG A 51 25.43 38.59 -23.96
C ARG A 51 25.28 39.30 -25.30
N THR A 52 25.62 40.57 -25.36
CA THR A 52 25.54 41.38 -26.60
C THR A 52 26.44 40.84 -27.72
N ILE A 53 27.62 40.31 -27.38
CA ILE A 53 28.51 39.68 -28.34
C ILE A 53 27.96 38.33 -28.81
N PHE A 54 27.42 37.54 -27.87
CA PHE A 54 26.76 36.26 -28.20
C PHE A 54 25.60 36.49 -29.14
N VAL A 55 24.67 37.40 -28.85
CA VAL A 55 23.51 37.73 -29.65
C VAL A 55 23.90 38.25 -31.02
N LYS A 56 24.98 39.05 -31.14
CA LYS A 56 25.48 39.54 -32.42
C LYS A 56 26.02 38.42 -33.29
N GLN A 57 26.63 37.41 -32.74
CA GLN A 57 27.28 36.32 -33.44
C GLN A 57 26.32 35.15 -33.80
N PHE A 58 25.46 34.77 -32.85
CA PHE A 58 24.60 33.57 -32.94
C PHE A 58 23.11 33.91 -33.07
N GLY A 59 22.74 35.15 -32.86
CA GLY A 59 21.34 35.56 -32.80
C GLY A 59 20.75 35.31 -31.38
N GLU A 60 19.71 36.04 -31.05
CA GLU A 60 18.99 35.88 -29.79
C GLU A 60 18.17 34.56 -29.76
N GLN A 61 17.74 34.14 -30.95
CA GLN A 61 16.95 32.91 -31.14
C GLN A 61 17.67 31.64 -30.67
N ALA A 62 19.03 31.67 -30.64
CA ALA A 62 19.81 30.56 -30.08
C ALA A 62 19.57 30.30 -28.58
N LEU A 63 18.93 31.24 -27.88
CA LEU A 63 18.58 31.14 -26.47
C LEU A 63 17.11 30.79 -26.22
N TYR A 64 16.27 30.77 -27.27
CA TYR A 64 14.81 30.70 -27.10
C TYR A 64 14.34 29.39 -26.49
N GLU A 65 14.91 28.27 -26.91
CA GLU A 65 14.57 26.95 -26.37
C GLU A 65 14.88 26.85 -24.85
N ASP A 66 16.12 27.21 -24.48
CA ASP A 66 16.51 27.23 -23.09
C ASP A 66 15.70 28.26 -22.27
N ALA A 67 15.43 29.43 -22.84
CA ALA A 67 14.63 30.46 -22.18
C ALA A 67 13.19 29.98 -21.96
N LEU A 68 12.58 29.35 -22.96
CA LEU A 68 11.24 28.77 -22.85
C LEU A 68 11.19 27.73 -21.72
N ASN A 69 12.16 26.82 -21.69
CA ASN A 69 12.23 25.80 -20.66
C ASN A 69 12.33 26.39 -19.24
N PHE A 70 12.88 27.61 -19.08
CA PHE A 70 12.94 28.29 -17.78
C PHE A 70 11.67 29.03 -17.37
N VAL A 71 10.85 29.48 -18.32
CA VAL A 71 9.67 30.30 -18.01
C VAL A 71 8.35 29.56 -18.21
N LEU A 72 8.37 28.48 -18.97
CA LEU A 72 7.18 27.69 -19.29
C LEU A 72 6.47 27.12 -18.06
N PRO A 73 7.16 26.51 -17.06
CA PRO A 73 6.48 25.96 -15.90
C PRO A 73 5.66 27.00 -15.17
N ASP A 74 6.29 28.11 -14.78
CA ASP A 74 5.62 29.20 -14.05
C ASP A 74 4.46 29.82 -14.87
N ALA A 75 4.64 29.99 -16.18
CA ALA A 75 3.61 30.53 -17.07
C ALA A 75 2.43 29.57 -17.25
N TYR A 76 2.70 28.27 -17.32
CA TYR A 76 1.64 27.23 -17.38
C TYR A 76 0.84 27.17 -16.08
N ASP A 77 1.52 27.13 -14.93
CA ASP A 77 0.86 27.09 -13.62
C ASP A 77 -0.05 28.31 -13.42
N ASN A 78 0.42 29.50 -13.75
CA ASN A 78 -0.38 30.72 -13.71
C ASN A 78 -1.58 30.67 -14.66
N ALA A 79 -1.42 30.08 -15.85
CA ALA A 79 -2.51 29.93 -16.82
C ALA A 79 -3.57 28.93 -16.36
N VAL A 80 -3.14 27.84 -15.72
CA VAL A 80 -4.04 26.84 -15.08
C VAL A 80 -4.84 27.50 -13.96
N GLU A 81 -4.20 28.27 -13.09
CA GLU A 81 -4.86 28.99 -11.99
C GLU A 81 -5.86 30.04 -12.52
N GLU A 82 -5.48 30.84 -13.54
CA GLU A 82 -6.34 31.85 -14.15
C GLU A 82 -7.61 31.23 -14.78
N THR A 83 -7.48 30.06 -15.38
CA THR A 83 -8.61 29.37 -16.06
C THR A 83 -9.40 28.45 -15.13
N GLY A 84 -8.89 28.16 -13.92
CA GLY A 84 -9.52 27.29 -12.93
C GLY A 84 -9.69 25.84 -13.36
N ILE A 85 -8.90 25.37 -14.32
CA ILE A 85 -8.87 23.96 -14.73
C ILE A 85 -8.02 23.14 -13.79
N PHE A 86 -8.28 21.82 -13.75
CA PHE A 86 -7.52 20.87 -12.93
C PHE A 86 -6.85 19.83 -13.83
N PRO A 87 -5.62 20.07 -14.30
CA PRO A 87 -4.87 19.09 -15.09
C PRO A 87 -4.60 17.83 -14.30
N VAL A 88 -4.72 16.67 -14.95
CA VAL A 88 -4.47 15.34 -14.36
C VAL A 88 -3.36 14.57 -15.09
N ALA A 89 -2.76 15.18 -16.09
CA ALA A 89 -1.64 14.61 -16.84
C ALA A 89 -0.66 15.73 -17.25
N GLN A 90 0.55 15.35 -17.62
CA GLN A 90 1.49 16.30 -18.21
C GLN A 90 0.92 16.86 -19.51
N PRO A 91 0.92 18.20 -19.70
CA PRO A 91 0.40 18.81 -20.89
C PRO A 91 1.31 18.55 -22.09
N LYS A 92 0.73 18.43 -23.25
CA LYS A 92 1.47 18.40 -24.51
C LYS A 92 1.60 19.82 -25.05
N ILE A 93 2.81 20.36 -24.98
CA ILE A 93 3.10 21.75 -25.32
C ILE A 93 3.33 21.92 -26.83
N ASN A 94 2.61 22.84 -27.41
CA ASN A 94 2.76 23.30 -28.78
C ASN A 94 3.11 24.80 -28.79
N VAL A 95 4.20 25.14 -29.41
CA VAL A 95 4.63 26.53 -29.55
C VAL A 95 3.99 27.13 -30.81
N LYS A 96 3.09 28.09 -30.60
CA LYS A 96 2.42 28.78 -31.72
C LYS A 96 3.26 29.88 -32.33
N SER A 97 3.79 30.74 -31.50
CA SER A 97 4.57 31.89 -31.92
C SER A 97 5.69 32.21 -30.93
N ILE A 98 6.91 32.29 -31.45
CA ILE A 98 8.09 32.79 -30.73
C ILE A 98 8.73 33.87 -31.60
N GLU A 99 8.23 35.11 -31.47
CA GLU A 99 8.74 36.23 -32.22
C GLU A 99 9.49 37.23 -31.34
N LYS A 100 10.56 37.81 -31.90
CA LYS A 100 11.35 38.81 -31.17
C LYS A 100 10.51 40.06 -30.93
N GLY A 101 10.49 40.48 -29.64
CA GLY A 101 9.78 41.68 -29.24
C GLY A 101 8.27 41.57 -29.13
N GLN A 102 7.74 40.36 -29.30
CA GLN A 102 6.33 40.04 -29.08
C GLN A 102 6.19 39.06 -27.89
N PRO A 103 5.05 39.02 -27.18
CA PRO A 103 4.75 37.94 -26.27
C PRO A 103 4.78 36.59 -27.01
N TRP A 104 5.27 35.54 -26.35
CA TRP A 104 5.24 34.21 -26.93
C TRP A 104 3.87 33.57 -26.68
N GLU A 105 3.30 32.97 -27.72
CA GLU A 105 2.02 32.30 -27.67
C GLU A 105 2.24 30.78 -27.61
N ILE A 106 1.72 30.17 -26.53
CA ILE A 106 1.85 28.75 -26.24
C ILE A 106 0.47 28.13 -26.19
N GLU A 107 0.34 26.95 -26.80
CA GLU A 107 -0.81 26.06 -26.61
C GLU A 107 -0.38 24.82 -25.85
N ALA A 108 -1.18 24.42 -24.88
CA ALA A 108 -1.03 23.18 -24.16
C ALA A 108 -2.27 22.31 -24.37
N GLU A 109 -2.11 21.11 -24.93
CA GLU A 109 -3.16 20.11 -24.87
C GLU A 109 -3.19 19.52 -23.49
N VAL A 110 -4.31 19.68 -22.77
CA VAL A 110 -4.45 19.34 -21.36
C VAL A 110 -5.58 18.34 -21.18
N VAL A 111 -5.32 17.31 -20.40
CA VAL A 111 -6.34 16.40 -19.86
C VAL A 111 -6.70 16.90 -18.47
N VAL A 112 -7.98 17.15 -18.26
CA VAL A 112 -8.49 17.69 -16.99
C VAL A 112 -9.30 16.65 -16.24
N LYS A 113 -9.43 16.88 -14.95
CA LYS A 113 -10.22 16.05 -14.04
C LYS A 113 -11.66 15.90 -14.54
N PRO A 114 -12.23 14.68 -14.54
CA PRO A 114 -13.58 14.43 -15.02
C PRO A 114 -14.63 15.02 -14.09
N GLU A 115 -15.74 15.41 -14.66
CA GLU A 115 -16.92 15.79 -13.89
C GLU A 115 -17.60 14.55 -13.32
N VAL A 116 -18.02 14.64 -12.05
CA VAL A 116 -18.74 13.59 -11.35
C VAL A 116 -20.18 14.09 -11.10
N LYS A 117 -21.14 13.32 -11.58
CA LYS A 117 -22.53 13.49 -11.22
C LYS A 117 -22.86 12.52 -10.10
N LEU A 118 -23.10 13.06 -8.90
CA LEU A 118 -23.47 12.26 -7.75
C LEU A 118 -24.84 11.63 -7.96
N GLY A 119 -24.95 10.33 -7.67
CA GLY A 119 -26.22 9.67 -7.46
C GLY A 119 -26.66 9.72 -5.99
N GLU A 120 -27.43 8.73 -5.55
CA GLU A 120 -27.76 8.58 -4.14
C GLU A 120 -26.53 8.12 -3.37
N TYR A 121 -26.07 8.90 -2.40
CA TYR A 121 -24.95 8.60 -1.51
C TYR A 121 -25.31 8.70 -0.02
N LYS A 122 -26.54 9.12 0.30
CA LYS A 122 -27.11 9.15 1.67
C LYS A 122 -28.17 8.07 1.82
N ASN A 123 -28.39 7.63 3.05
CA ASN A 123 -29.39 6.60 3.42
C ASN A 123 -29.24 5.29 2.62
N LEU A 124 -28.00 4.94 2.28
CA LEU A 124 -27.70 3.68 1.60
C LEU A 124 -27.99 2.51 2.52
N THR A 125 -28.53 1.42 1.94
CA THR A 125 -28.87 0.25 2.71
C THR A 125 -27.76 -0.79 2.63
N VAL A 126 -27.28 -1.24 3.78
CA VAL A 126 -26.27 -2.28 3.91
C VAL A 126 -26.74 -3.46 4.73
N ALA A 127 -26.14 -4.63 4.53
CA ALA A 127 -26.43 -5.80 5.32
C ALA A 127 -26.05 -5.56 6.79
N LYS A 128 -26.90 -6.00 7.70
CA LYS A 128 -26.65 -5.92 9.13
C LYS A 128 -25.42 -6.73 9.50
N GLN A 129 -24.48 -6.11 10.17
CA GLN A 129 -23.25 -6.75 10.62
C GLN A 129 -23.43 -7.41 11.99
N ASP A 130 -22.81 -8.57 12.18
CA ASP A 130 -22.84 -9.27 13.45
C ASP A 130 -21.77 -8.72 14.41
N ARG A 131 -22.24 -8.07 15.49
CA ARG A 131 -21.40 -7.49 16.54
C ARG A 131 -21.46 -8.28 17.84
N GLN A 132 -22.24 -9.39 17.84
CA GLN A 132 -22.43 -10.13 19.09
C GLN A 132 -21.22 -11.00 19.39
N VAL A 133 -20.76 -10.94 20.64
CA VAL A 133 -19.73 -11.83 21.18
C VAL A 133 -20.42 -12.85 22.07
N SER A 134 -20.36 -14.10 21.67
CA SER A 134 -20.90 -15.23 22.43
C SER A 134 -19.95 -15.63 23.57
N ASP A 135 -20.46 -16.38 24.54
CA ASP A 135 -19.60 -17.00 25.56
C ASP A 135 -18.62 -17.99 24.93
N GLU A 136 -19.03 -18.67 23.86
CA GLU A 136 -18.18 -19.58 23.10
C GLU A 136 -16.99 -18.86 22.44
N ASP A 137 -17.17 -17.65 21.91
CA ASP A 137 -16.08 -16.84 21.36
C ASP A 137 -15.01 -16.53 22.45
N VAL A 138 -15.49 -16.20 23.65
CA VAL A 138 -14.60 -15.92 24.80
C VAL A 138 -13.86 -17.19 25.24
N GLU A 139 -14.55 -18.33 25.31
CA GLU A 139 -13.93 -19.61 25.67
C GLU A 139 -12.93 -20.08 24.62
N ASN A 140 -13.23 -19.90 23.33
CA ASN A 140 -12.31 -20.21 22.24
C ASN A 140 -11.04 -19.38 22.31
N GLU A 141 -11.16 -18.07 22.60
CA GLU A 141 -10.00 -17.20 22.75
C GLU A 141 -9.19 -17.52 24.01
N LEU A 142 -9.87 -17.87 25.09
CA LEU A 142 -9.24 -18.34 26.34
C LEU A 142 -8.45 -19.64 26.09
N THR A 143 -9.05 -20.59 25.36
CA THR A 143 -8.40 -21.85 24.99
C THR A 143 -7.15 -21.64 24.14
N LYS A 144 -7.18 -20.67 23.21
CA LYS A 144 -5.98 -20.31 22.42
C LYS A 144 -4.86 -19.76 23.31
N LYS A 145 -5.22 -18.88 24.27
CA LYS A 145 -4.26 -18.33 25.24
C LYS A 145 -3.68 -19.44 26.14
N GLN A 146 -4.52 -20.37 26.57
CA GLN A 146 -4.10 -21.55 27.34
C GLN A 146 -3.14 -22.44 26.54
N ALA A 147 -3.43 -22.68 25.27
CA ALA A 147 -2.55 -23.45 24.40
C ALA A 147 -1.19 -22.78 24.15
N ASN A 148 -1.15 -21.43 24.13
CA ASN A 148 0.09 -20.67 23.97
C ASN A 148 0.99 -20.73 25.20
N LEU A 149 0.42 -20.93 26.39
CA LEU A 149 1.15 -21.09 27.65
C LEU A 149 1.35 -22.57 28.05
N ALA A 150 0.99 -23.51 27.16
CA ALA A 150 1.19 -24.93 27.39
C ALA A 150 2.69 -25.26 27.55
N GLU A 151 3.04 -26.01 28.57
CA GLU A 151 4.37 -26.53 28.76
C GLU A 151 4.50 -27.93 28.12
N LEU A 152 5.68 -28.23 27.60
CA LEU A 152 5.98 -29.54 27.05
C LEU A 152 6.59 -30.44 28.15
N ALA A 153 5.78 -31.31 28.75
CA ALA A 153 6.23 -32.29 29.71
C ALA A 153 6.60 -33.61 29.03
N VAL A 154 7.65 -34.29 29.55
CA VAL A 154 8.03 -35.63 29.05
C VAL A 154 6.94 -36.63 29.39
N LYS A 155 6.41 -37.32 28.41
CA LYS A 155 5.40 -38.35 28.52
C LYS A 155 6.07 -39.73 28.51
N GLU A 156 5.87 -40.50 29.57
CA GLU A 156 6.21 -41.93 29.57
C GLU A 156 5.11 -42.73 28.89
N GLY A 157 5.41 -43.33 27.73
CA GLY A 157 4.44 -44.13 27.00
C GLY A 157 4.41 -43.86 25.49
N LYS A 158 3.31 -44.22 24.88
CA LYS A 158 3.12 -44.12 23.43
C LYS A 158 2.71 -42.71 23.03
N ALA A 159 3.26 -42.23 21.91
CA ALA A 159 2.88 -40.97 21.30
C ALA A 159 1.46 -41.03 20.73
N GLU A 160 0.67 -39.99 20.97
CA GLU A 160 -0.69 -39.81 20.47
C GLU A 160 -0.75 -38.55 19.60
N ASN A 161 -1.84 -38.39 18.85
CA ASN A 161 -2.08 -37.14 18.12
C ASN A 161 -2.14 -35.95 19.08
N GLY A 162 -1.40 -34.86 18.77
CA GLY A 162 -1.23 -33.70 19.62
C GLY A 162 0.02 -33.73 20.49
N ASP A 163 0.66 -34.89 20.68
CA ASP A 163 1.94 -34.98 21.37
C ASP A 163 3.07 -34.45 20.46
N THR A 164 4.12 -33.93 21.08
CA THR A 164 5.35 -33.51 20.38
C THR A 164 6.40 -34.60 20.55
N VAL A 165 6.84 -35.18 19.45
CA VAL A 165 7.98 -36.15 19.45
C VAL A 165 9.26 -35.44 19.09
N VAL A 166 10.31 -35.68 19.83
CA VAL A 166 11.67 -35.22 19.47
C VAL A 166 12.33 -36.35 18.73
N ILE A 167 12.61 -36.13 17.45
CA ILE A 167 13.10 -37.17 16.53
C ILE A 167 14.44 -36.81 15.89
N ASP A 168 15.21 -37.85 15.60
CA ASP A 168 16.23 -37.83 14.56
C ASP A 168 15.67 -38.56 13.34
N PHE A 169 15.85 -37.99 12.16
CA PHE A 169 15.38 -38.65 10.95
C PHE A 169 16.42 -38.56 9.83
N GLU A 170 16.46 -39.55 8.97
CA GLU A 170 17.29 -39.58 7.75
C GLU A 170 16.48 -40.22 6.62
N GLY A 171 16.29 -39.45 5.51
CA GLY A 171 15.52 -39.85 4.35
C GLY A 171 16.38 -40.51 3.27
N PHE A 172 15.85 -41.61 2.71
CA PHE A 172 16.48 -42.38 1.66
C PHE A 172 15.57 -42.51 0.44
N LYS A 173 16.12 -42.26 -0.75
CA LYS A 173 15.47 -42.51 -2.03
C LYS A 173 16.27 -43.61 -2.74
N ASP A 174 15.59 -44.68 -3.15
CA ASP A 174 16.25 -45.85 -3.78
C ASP A 174 17.44 -46.42 -3.00
N GLY A 175 17.46 -46.26 -1.67
CA GLY A 175 18.50 -46.71 -0.78
C GLY A 175 19.68 -45.76 -0.58
N GLU A 176 19.67 -44.59 -1.21
CA GLU A 176 20.66 -43.51 -1.04
C GLU A 176 20.09 -42.33 -0.25
N ALA A 177 20.86 -41.79 0.70
CA ALA A 177 20.45 -40.62 1.47
C ALA A 177 20.45 -39.38 0.57
N PHE A 178 19.39 -38.56 0.68
CA PHE A 178 19.26 -37.32 -0.11
C PHE A 178 19.49 -36.06 0.72
N ASN A 179 19.96 -35.02 0.05
CA ASN A 179 20.24 -33.74 0.69
C ASN A 179 18.93 -33.08 1.21
N GLY A 180 18.99 -32.60 2.46
CA GLY A 180 17.83 -32.01 3.13
C GLY A 180 16.89 -33.03 3.78
N GLY A 181 17.16 -34.32 3.68
CA GLY A 181 16.37 -35.39 4.30
C GLY A 181 16.80 -35.75 5.72
N LYS A 182 17.80 -35.07 6.33
CA LYS A 182 18.31 -35.39 7.67
C LYS A 182 18.03 -34.25 8.66
N GLY A 183 17.57 -34.63 9.85
CA GLY A 183 17.41 -33.73 11.00
C GLY A 183 17.75 -34.46 12.29
N GLU A 184 18.28 -33.73 13.28
CA GLU A 184 18.60 -34.22 14.60
C GLU A 184 17.91 -33.39 15.66
N ASN A 185 17.39 -34.04 16.72
CA ASN A 185 16.62 -33.39 17.81
C ASN A 185 15.49 -32.48 17.33
N HIS A 186 14.81 -32.90 16.28
CA HIS A 186 13.73 -32.10 15.71
C HIS A 186 12.43 -32.31 16.46
N PRO A 187 11.82 -31.25 17.05
CA PRO A 187 10.52 -31.34 17.67
C PRO A 187 9.43 -31.38 16.59
N LEU A 188 8.59 -32.39 16.59
CA LEU A 188 7.48 -32.58 15.68
C LEU A 188 6.20 -32.83 16.45
N GLU A 189 5.20 -31.97 16.29
CA GLU A 189 3.85 -32.19 16.82
C GLU A 189 3.07 -33.10 15.89
N LEU A 190 2.61 -34.24 16.41
CA LEU A 190 1.85 -35.22 15.63
C LEU A 190 0.44 -34.72 15.30
N GLY A 191 0.09 -34.73 14.04
CA GLY A 191 -1.18 -34.21 13.53
C GLY A 191 -1.15 -32.74 13.15
N SER A 192 0.04 -32.07 13.22
CA SER A 192 0.20 -30.68 12.80
C SER A 192 0.18 -30.48 11.28
N GLY A 193 0.46 -31.51 10.50
CA GLY A 193 0.64 -31.44 9.06
C GLY A 193 1.91 -30.69 8.62
N SER A 194 2.86 -30.52 9.53
CA SER A 194 4.13 -29.84 9.26
C SER A 194 5.09 -30.64 8.39
N PHE A 195 4.92 -31.95 8.39
CA PHE A 195 5.69 -32.90 7.59
C PHE A 195 4.90 -33.41 6.39
N ILE A 196 5.58 -34.19 5.54
CA ILE A 196 4.97 -34.82 4.36
C ILE A 196 3.76 -35.65 4.77
N PRO A 197 2.63 -35.58 4.04
CA PRO A 197 1.43 -36.35 4.38
C PRO A 197 1.71 -37.83 4.62
N GLY A 198 1.22 -38.34 5.74
CA GLY A 198 1.40 -39.73 6.17
C GLY A 198 2.70 -39.99 6.95
N PHE A 199 3.54 -38.98 7.17
CA PHE A 199 4.74 -39.12 7.99
C PHE A 199 4.39 -39.16 9.49
N GLU A 200 3.61 -38.19 9.96
CA GLU A 200 3.21 -38.03 11.35
C GLU A 200 2.33 -39.20 11.82
N ASP A 201 1.42 -39.66 10.96
CA ASP A 201 0.51 -40.78 11.27
C ASP A 201 1.25 -42.08 11.61
N GLN A 202 2.40 -42.32 10.98
CA GLN A 202 3.19 -43.53 11.21
C GLN A 202 4.03 -43.47 12.51
N LEU A 203 4.17 -42.29 13.12
CA LEU A 203 4.83 -42.10 14.41
C LEU A 203 3.84 -42.18 15.59
N VAL A 204 2.53 -42.13 15.32
CA VAL A 204 1.51 -42.36 16.35
C VAL A 204 1.65 -43.78 16.90
N GLY A 205 1.78 -43.89 18.22
CA GLY A 205 1.99 -45.16 18.91
C GLY A 205 3.44 -45.55 19.14
N ALA A 206 4.42 -44.78 18.66
CA ALA A 206 5.81 -44.94 18.96
C ALA A 206 6.15 -44.43 20.38
N SER A 207 7.18 -45.00 20.99
CA SER A 207 7.69 -44.62 22.32
C SER A 207 9.10 -44.07 22.23
N ALA A 208 9.52 -43.37 23.28
CA ALA A 208 10.90 -42.91 23.36
C ALA A 208 11.89 -44.13 23.28
N GLY A 209 12.89 -44.03 22.42
CA GLY A 209 13.87 -45.06 22.10
C GLY A 209 13.50 -45.96 20.92
N ASP A 210 12.32 -45.81 20.34
CA ASP A 210 11.88 -46.59 19.19
C ASP A 210 12.57 -46.09 17.90
N GLU A 211 12.90 -47.02 17.02
CA GLU A 211 13.30 -46.77 15.63
C GLU A 211 12.15 -47.15 14.71
N VAL A 212 11.64 -46.18 13.93
CA VAL A 212 10.49 -46.36 13.05
C VAL A 212 10.89 -46.11 11.61
N GLU A 213 10.51 -47.01 10.72
CA GLU A 213 10.67 -46.81 9.27
C GLU A 213 9.38 -46.22 8.71
N VAL A 214 9.45 -44.94 8.27
CA VAL A 214 8.33 -44.18 7.76
C VAL A 214 8.38 -44.12 6.24
N ASN A 215 7.41 -44.72 5.58
CA ASN A 215 7.30 -44.75 4.13
C ASN A 215 6.28 -43.68 3.66
N VAL A 216 6.73 -42.69 2.91
CA VAL A 216 5.89 -41.60 2.40
C VAL A 216 6.21 -41.30 0.94
N THR A 217 5.26 -40.62 0.27
CA THR A 217 5.46 -40.13 -1.10
C THR A 217 5.39 -38.60 -1.06
N PHE A 218 6.37 -37.95 -1.63
CA PHE A 218 6.37 -36.49 -1.75
C PHE A 218 5.19 -36.02 -2.62
N PRO A 219 4.57 -34.89 -2.30
CA PRO A 219 3.55 -34.29 -3.16
C PRO A 219 4.10 -34.01 -4.58
N GLU A 220 3.22 -34.04 -5.60
CA GLU A 220 3.59 -33.79 -6.99
C GLU A 220 4.10 -32.35 -7.21
N GLU A 221 3.61 -31.40 -6.42
CA GLU A 221 4.00 -29.98 -6.46
C GLU A 221 5.10 -29.62 -5.44
N TYR A 222 5.97 -30.56 -5.10
CA TYR A 222 7.05 -30.27 -4.16
C TYR A 222 8.15 -29.42 -4.80
N HIS A 223 8.69 -28.46 -4.03
CA HIS A 223 9.70 -27.50 -4.51
C HIS A 223 10.97 -28.13 -5.08
N ALA A 224 11.40 -29.28 -4.53
CA ALA A 224 12.52 -30.06 -5.07
C ALA A 224 12.01 -31.04 -6.14
N LYS A 225 12.19 -30.68 -7.40
CA LYS A 225 11.68 -31.48 -8.56
C LYS A 225 12.19 -32.91 -8.59
N GLU A 226 13.35 -33.19 -7.98
CA GLU A 226 13.94 -34.51 -7.90
C GLU A 226 13.23 -35.45 -6.91
N LEU A 227 12.47 -34.87 -5.99
CA LEU A 227 11.71 -35.57 -4.95
C LEU A 227 10.20 -35.57 -5.23
N ALA A 228 9.69 -34.65 -6.06
CA ALA A 228 8.26 -34.52 -6.37
C ALA A 228 7.67 -35.83 -6.88
N GLY A 229 6.59 -36.31 -6.23
CA GLY A 229 5.92 -37.55 -6.56
C GLY A 229 6.70 -38.84 -6.28
N GLN A 230 7.88 -38.75 -5.63
CA GLN A 230 8.74 -39.93 -5.40
C GLN A 230 8.46 -40.58 -4.04
N PRO A 231 8.44 -41.93 -3.98
CA PRO A 231 8.39 -42.65 -2.72
C PRO A 231 9.77 -42.58 -2.04
N VAL A 232 9.77 -42.34 -0.73
CA VAL A 232 10.96 -42.27 0.10
C VAL A 232 10.77 -43.00 1.41
N LEU A 233 11.86 -43.50 1.97
CA LEU A 233 11.90 -44.14 3.26
C LEU A 233 12.65 -43.22 4.23
N PHE A 234 12.03 -42.87 5.35
CA PHE A 234 12.69 -42.20 6.46
C PHE A 234 12.96 -43.20 7.57
N LYS A 235 14.20 -43.22 8.05
CA LYS A 235 14.55 -43.88 9.31
C LYS A 235 14.47 -42.84 10.40
N VAL A 236 13.57 -43.06 11.34
CA VAL A 236 13.22 -42.10 12.40
C VAL A 236 13.56 -42.74 13.75
N SER A 237 14.38 -42.08 14.55
CA SER A 237 14.63 -42.45 15.94
C SER A 237 13.87 -41.47 16.84
N VAL A 238 12.95 -41.96 17.63
CA VAL A 238 12.18 -41.18 18.61
C VAL A 238 12.99 -41.07 19.89
N LYS A 239 13.45 -39.87 20.22
CA LYS A 239 14.22 -39.62 21.45
C LYS A 239 13.38 -39.37 22.68
N GLU A 240 12.38 -38.53 22.51
CA GLU A 240 11.48 -38.15 23.58
C GLU A 240 10.06 -38.01 23.03
N VAL A 241 9.09 -38.36 23.86
CA VAL A 241 7.68 -38.03 23.64
C VAL A 241 7.28 -36.99 24.67
N LYS A 242 6.71 -35.88 24.22
CA LYS A 242 6.27 -34.80 25.09
C LYS A 242 4.79 -34.54 24.87
N VAL A 243 4.06 -34.34 25.96
CA VAL A 243 2.65 -33.95 25.95
C VAL A 243 2.56 -32.45 26.29
N LYS A 244 1.65 -31.77 25.65
CA LYS A 244 1.31 -30.41 26.03
C LYS A 244 0.48 -30.43 27.33
N GLU A 245 1.07 -30.01 28.42
CA GLU A 245 0.34 -29.77 29.67
C GLU A 245 -0.23 -28.37 29.62
N LEU A 246 -1.57 -28.30 29.56
CA LEU A 246 -2.28 -27.02 29.60
C LEU A 246 -2.35 -26.55 31.05
N PRO A 247 -2.01 -25.27 31.37
CA PRO A 247 -2.21 -24.71 32.69
C PRO A 247 -3.69 -24.76 33.09
N GLU A 248 -3.97 -24.88 34.38
CA GLU A 248 -5.35 -24.80 34.86
C GLU A 248 -5.90 -23.39 34.63
N LEU A 249 -7.20 -23.29 34.30
CA LEU A 249 -7.87 -22.01 34.11
C LEU A 249 -8.28 -21.45 35.48
N ASP A 250 -7.35 -20.77 36.13
CA ASP A 250 -7.50 -20.16 37.44
C ASP A 250 -6.98 -18.71 37.47
N ASP A 251 -6.91 -18.10 38.62
CA ASP A 251 -6.46 -16.72 38.80
C ASP A 251 -4.93 -16.55 38.57
N GLU A 252 -4.15 -17.62 38.72
CA GLU A 252 -2.71 -17.63 38.40
C GLU A 252 -2.50 -17.59 36.88
N PHE A 253 -3.23 -18.43 36.17
CA PHE A 253 -3.24 -18.39 34.69
C PHE A 253 -3.64 -16.99 34.15
N ALA A 254 -4.64 -16.36 34.80
CA ALA A 254 -5.06 -15.02 34.35
C ALA A 254 -3.93 -14.01 34.45
N LYS A 255 -3.13 -14.03 35.51
CA LYS A 255 -1.96 -13.16 35.69
C LYS A 255 -0.82 -13.48 34.73
N ASP A 256 -0.63 -14.75 34.41
CA ASP A 256 0.39 -15.17 33.44
C ASP A 256 0.05 -14.71 32.01
N VAL A 257 -1.25 -14.64 31.68
CA VAL A 257 -1.73 -14.14 30.37
C VAL A 257 -1.65 -12.61 30.31
N ASP A 258 -1.98 -11.92 31.39
CA ASP A 258 -2.09 -10.45 31.41
C ASP A 258 -1.87 -9.94 32.88
N ASP A 259 -0.76 -9.25 33.08
CA ASP A 259 -0.32 -8.71 34.38
C ASP A 259 -1.22 -7.59 34.92
N THR A 260 -2.20 -7.14 34.17
CA THR A 260 -3.16 -6.10 34.56
C THR A 260 -4.46 -6.65 35.12
N VAL A 261 -4.63 -7.99 35.16
CA VAL A 261 -5.79 -8.66 35.74
C VAL A 261 -5.39 -9.48 36.97
N GLU A 262 -6.30 -9.65 37.93
CA GLU A 262 -6.05 -10.42 39.14
C GLU A 262 -6.82 -11.75 39.20
N THR A 263 -7.91 -11.85 38.42
CA THR A 263 -8.79 -13.02 38.42
C THR A 263 -9.13 -13.51 37.01
N LEU A 264 -9.51 -14.78 36.91
CA LEU A 264 -9.97 -15.37 35.63
C LEU A 264 -11.21 -14.66 35.08
N ASP A 265 -12.11 -14.20 35.94
CA ASP A 265 -13.31 -13.47 35.51
C ASP A 265 -12.96 -12.10 34.92
N GLU A 266 -11.95 -11.41 35.46
CA GLU A 266 -11.43 -10.16 34.88
C GLU A 266 -10.76 -10.40 33.52
N LEU A 267 -10.00 -11.49 33.38
CA LEU A 267 -9.43 -11.88 32.10
C LEU A 267 -10.51 -12.16 31.03
N LYS A 268 -11.55 -12.92 31.40
CA LYS A 268 -12.70 -13.18 30.52
C LYS A 268 -13.43 -11.91 30.13
N ALA A 269 -13.63 -10.98 31.08
CA ALA A 269 -14.25 -9.69 30.80
C ALA A 269 -13.41 -8.85 29.83
N LYS A 270 -12.08 -8.84 29.98
CA LYS A 270 -11.14 -8.14 29.11
C LYS A 270 -11.09 -8.77 27.70
N ILE A 271 -11.08 -10.09 27.59
CA ILE A 271 -11.18 -10.81 26.32
C ILE A 271 -12.49 -10.45 25.62
N ARG A 272 -13.63 -10.48 26.33
CA ARG A 272 -14.93 -10.09 25.77
C ARG A 272 -14.90 -8.67 25.24
N GLN A 273 -14.42 -7.72 26.02
CA GLN A 273 -14.29 -6.32 25.60
C GLN A 273 -13.42 -6.21 24.33
N SER A 274 -12.28 -6.87 24.28
CA SER A 274 -11.39 -6.85 23.12
C SER A 274 -12.05 -7.45 21.86
N LEU A 275 -12.82 -8.53 22.02
CA LEU A 275 -13.58 -9.14 20.93
C LEU A 275 -14.72 -8.22 20.46
N GLU A 276 -15.44 -7.55 21.39
CA GLU A 276 -16.47 -6.57 21.07
C GLU A 276 -15.90 -5.37 20.29
N GLU A 277 -14.78 -4.81 20.74
CA GLU A 277 -14.07 -3.73 20.07
C GLU A 277 -13.60 -4.16 18.66
N SER A 278 -13.08 -5.39 18.52
CA SER A 278 -12.63 -5.94 17.25
C SER A 278 -13.81 -6.18 16.28
N LYS A 279 -14.92 -6.76 16.75
CA LYS A 279 -16.12 -6.98 15.93
C LYS A 279 -16.78 -5.65 15.52
N GLU A 280 -16.82 -4.66 16.43
CA GLU A 280 -17.33 -3.33 16.09
C GLU A 280 -16.46 -2.62 15.04
N ALA A 281 -15.13 -2.70 15.18
CA ALA A 281 -14.22 -2.14 14.19
C ALA A 281 -14.36 -2.84 12.83
N ALA A 282 -14.48 -4.17 12.82
CA ALA A 282 -14.71 -4.95 11.60
C ALA A 282 -16.06 -4.60 10.95
N ALA A 283 -17.13 -4.54 11.75
CA ALA A 283 -18.46 -4.16 11.27
C ALA A 283 -18.47 -2.75 10.68
N LYS A 284 -17.80 -1.80 11.32
CA LYS A 284 -17.67 -0.44 10.82
C LYS A 284 -16.93 -0.41 9.49
N SER A 285 -15.83 -1.13 9.36
CA SER A 285 -15.06 -1.23 8.11
C SER A 285 -15.89 -1.82 6.97
N GLU A 286 -16.64 -2.90 7.25
CA GLU A 286 -17.52 -3.52 6.24
C GLU A 286 -18.65 -2.59 5.78
N ILE A 287 -19.22 -1.81 6.71
CA ILE A 287 -20.23 -0.80 6.37
C ILE A 287 -19.60 0.30 5.53
N GLU A 288 -18.44 0.84 5.93
CA GLU A 288 -17.72 1.86 5.19
C GLU A 288 -17.45 1.42 3.75
N ASP A 289 -16.93 0.22 3.57
CA ASP A 289 -16.64 -0.37 2.25
C ASP A 289 -17.91 -0.58 1.42
N ALA A 290 -18.97 -1.09 2.05
CA ALA A 290 -20.24 -1.36 1.36
C ALA A 290 -20.94 -0.08 0.90
N VAL A 291 -21.03 0.94 1.76
CA VAL A 291 -21.68 2.22 1.40
C VAL A 291 -20.85 2.99 0.38
N LEU A 292 -19.54 2.96 0.51
CA LEU A 292 -18.62 3.61 -0.42
C LEU A 292 -18.75 3.01 -1.82
N ARG A 293 -18.76 1.69 -1.91
CA ARG A 293 -18.96 0.97 -3.17
C ARG A 293 -20.30 1.36 -3.81
N GLN A 294 -21.39 1.36 -3.04
CA GLN A 294 -22.71 1.77 -3.54
C GLN A 294 -22.73 3.23 -3.99
N ALA A 295 -22.12 4.15 -3.23
CA ALA A 295 -22.04 5.56 -3.61
C ALA A 295 -21.26 5.76 -4.93
N VAL A 296 -20.19 4.99 -5.13
CA VAL A 296 -19.40 5.00 -6.38
C VAL A 296 -20.18 4.39 -7.54
N GLU A 297 -20.90 3.29 -7.33
CA GLU A 297 -21.75 2.65 -8.34
C GLU A 297 -22.93 3.54 -8.77
N ASN A 298 -23.49 4.30 -7.83
CA ASN A 298 -24.59 5.24 -8.10
C ASN A 298 -24.13 6.52 -8.81
N ALA A 299 -22.84 6.85 -8.75
CA ALA A 299 -22.31 8.05 -9.38
C ALA A 299 -21.98 7.83 -10.87
N GLU A 300 -22.19 8.85 -11.69
CA GLU A 300 -21.77 8.86 -13.10
C GLU A 300 -20.48 9.69 -13.24
N ILE A 301 -19.38 9.02 -13.57
CA ILE A 301 -18.09 9.65 -13.87
C ILE A 301 -17.95 9.73 -15.38
N LEU A 302 -17.90 10.96 -15.91
CA LEU A 302 -17.88 11.18 -17.34
C LEU A 302 -16.47 10.97 -17.91
N ASP A 303 -16.28 9.84 -18.60
CA ASP A 303 -15.06 9.54 -19.38
C ASP A 303 -13.78 9.64 -18.52
N LEU A 304 -13.60 8.70 -17.58
CA LEU A 304 -12.44 8.68 -16.68
C LEU A 304 -11.12 8.65 -17.47
N PRO A 305 -10.25 9.67 -17.36
CA PRO A 305 -8.97 9.67 -18.05
C PRO A 305 -8.08 8.50 -17.61
N TYR A 306 -7.53 7.79 -18.59
CA TYR A 306 -6.61 6.67 -18.35
C TYR A 306 -5.39 7.10 -17.52
N GLU A 307 -4.90 8.31 -17.75
CA GLU A 307 -3.75 8.88 -17.06
C GLU A 307 -3.93 8.88 -15.54
N MET A 308 -5.14 9.15 -15.05
CA MET A 308 -5.44 9.12 -13.62
C MET A 308 -5.30 7.71 -13.03
N VAL A 309 -5.80 6.71 -13.75
CA VAL A 309 -5.68 5.30 -13.33
C VAL A 309 -4.22 4.84 -13.39
N HIS A 310 -3.53 5.18 -14.48
CA HIS A 310 -2.12 4.86 -14.67
C HIS A 310 -1.22 5.44 -13.58
N ASP A 311 -1.40 6.71 -13.22
CA ASP A 311 -0.65 7.37 -12.15
C ASP A 311 -0.95 6.74 -10.78
N GLU A 312 -2.19 6.33 -10.55
CA GLU A 312 -2.55 5.61 -9.32
C GLU A 312 -1.89 4.23 -9.25
N VAL A 313 -1.86 3.49 -10.36
CA VAL A 313 -1.13 2.20 -10.45
C VAL A 313 0.34 2.41 -10.08
N HIS A 314 0.99 3.42 -10.66
CA HIS A 314 2.39 3.71 -10.35
C HIS A 314 2.60 4.03 -8.87
N ARG A 315 1.73 4.84 -8.26
CA ARG A 315 1.81 5.12 -6.82
C ARG A 315 1.66 3.87 -5.96
N GLN A 316 0.73 2.98 -6.33
CA GLN A 316 0.54 1.70 -5.61
C GLN A 316 1.75 0.77 -5.78
N MET A 317 2.29 0.68 -6.99
CA MET A 317 3.50 -0.09 -7.26
C MET A 317 4.70 0.44 -6.47
N ASP A 318 4.92 1.75 -6.48
CA ASP A 318 6.02 2.37 -5.74
C ASP A 318 5.88 2.14 -4.23
N PHE A 319 4.68 2.25 -3.69
CA PHE A 319 4.40 1.96 -2.29
C PHE A 319 4.70 0.49 -1.96
N PHE A 320 4.18 -0.44 -2.76
CA PHE A 320 4.38 -1.88 -2.59
C PHE A 320 5.87 -2.27 -2.67
N LEU A 321 6.57 -1.80 -3.70
CA LEU A 321 7.98 -2.12 -3.90
C LEU A 321 8.88 -1.50 -2.82
N ASN A 322 8.53 -0.30 -2.33
CA ASN A 322 9.23 0.32 -1.21
C ASN A 322 8.99 -0.44 0.10
N ASP A 323 7.81 -0.98 0.32
CA ASP A 323 7.52 -1.81 1.49
C ASP A 323 8.31 -3.12 1.44
N MET A 324 8.33 -3.82 0.30
CA MET A 324 9.18 -4.99 0.08
C MET A 324 10.65 -4.69 0.35
N LYS A 325 11.14 -3.55 -0.12
CA LYS A 325 12.51 -3.10 0.12
C LYS A 325 12.82 -2.90 1.61
N ARG A 326 11.86 -2.39 2.40
CA ARG A 326 12.00 -2.26 3.87
C ARG A 326 12.12 -3.63 4.55
N GLN A 327 11.47 -4.66 3.98
CA GLN A 327 11.55 -6.05 4.43
C GLN A 327 12.81 -6.77 3.91
N GLY A 328 13.70 -6.07 3.18
CA GLY A 328 14.96 -6.62 2.64
C GLY A 328 14.83 -7.29 1.28
N ILE A 329 13.67 -7.21 0.63
CA ILE A 329 13.41 -7.79 -0.69
C ILE A 329 13.55 -6.68 -1.74
N SER A 330 14.56 -6.77 -2.62
CA SER A 330 14.69 -5.85 -3.74
C SER A 330 13.67 -6.13 -4.84
N GLU A 331 13.39 -5.14 -5.69
CA GLU A 331 12.49 -5.27 -6.84
C GLU A 331 12.89 -6.46 -7.75
N ASP A 332 14.17 -6.58 -8.08
CA ASP A 332 14.69 -7.70 -8.88
C ASP A 332 14.48 -9.06 -8.19
N MET A 333 14.73 -9.11 -6.89
CA MET A 333 14.52 -10.34 -6.10
C MET A 333 13.05 -10.73 -6.06
N TYR A 334 12.14 -9.76 -5.89
CA TYR A 334 10.70 -10.00 -5.94
C TYR A 334 10.28 -10.64 -7.26
N TYR A 335 10.67 -10.07 -8.40
CA TYR A 335 10.33 -10.61 -9.71
C TYR A 335 10.95 -11.98 -9.98
N GLN A 336 12.16 -12.23 -9.49
CA GLN A 336 12.80 -13.55 -9.60
C GLN A 336 12.08 -14.63 -8.76
N LEU A 337 11.66 -14.29 -7.54
CA LEU A 337 10.97 -15.23 -6.65
C LEU A 337 9.56 -15.56 -7.10
N THR A 338 8.83 -14.55 -7.59
CA THR A 338 7.41 -14.70 -7.99
C THR A 338 7.25 -15.14 -9.43
N GLY A 339 8.26 -14.97 -10.26
CA GLY A 339 8.17 -15.20 -11.72
C GLY A 339 7.29 -14.17 -12.45
N THR A 340 6.87 -13.11 -11.78
CA THR A 340 6.07 -12.03 -12.35
C THR A 340 6.96 -10.96 -13.00
N THR A 341 6.40 -10.16 -13.90
CA THR A 341 7.06 -9.00 -14.47
C THR A 341 6.46 -7.71 -13.92
N ARG A 342 7.15 -6.58 -14.16
CA ARG A 342 6.61 -5.26 -13.81
C ARG A 342 5.27 -4.98 -14.50
N ASP A 343 5.12 -5.43 -15.73
CA ASP A 343 3.88 -5.27 -16.50
C ASP A 343 2.74 -6.13 -15.93
N ASP A 344 3.05 -7.32 -15.41
CA ASP A 344 2.06 -8.18 -14.75
C ASP A 344 1.58 -7.55 -13.44
N LEU A 345 2.52 -7.02 -12.64
CA LEU A 345 2.18 -6.29 -11.40
C LEU A 345 1.32 -5.05 -11.71
N HIS A 346 1.66 -4.29 -12.76
CA HIS A 346 0.87 -3.16 -13.24
C HIS A 346 -0.57 -3.57 -13.55
N LYS A 347 -0.76 -4.63 -14.34
CA LYS A 347 -2.10 -5.14 -14.71
C LYS A 347 -2.89 -5.66 -13.51
N GLN A 348 -2.22 -6.28 -12.54
CA GLN A 348 -2.87 -6.73 -11.31
C GLN A 348 -3.43 -5.57 -10.49
N MET A 349 -2.68 -4.46 -10.42
CA MET A 349 -3.08 -3.29 -9.65
C MET A 349 -4.07 -2.36 -10.38
N GLU A 350 -4.20 -2.49 -11.71
CA GLU A 350 -5.02 -1.58 -12.53
C GLU A 350 -6.49 -1.55 -12.11
N LYS A 351 -7.06 -2.71 -11.75
CA LYS A 351 -8.47 -2.80 -11.31
C LYS A 351 -8.69 -2.09 -9.98
N ASP A 352 -7.79 -2.27 -9.05
CA ASP A 352 -7.89 -1.64 -7.72
C ASP A 352 -7.62 -0.13 -7.81
N ALA A 353 -6.71 0.27 -8.69
CA ALA A 353 -6.43 1.67 -8.99
C ALA A 353 -7.66 2.36 -9.61
N ASP A 354 -8.35 1.73 -10.56
CA ASP A 354 -9.59 2.26 -11.16
C ASP A 354 -10.66 2.53 -10.09
N VAL A 355 -10.89 1.54 -9.21
CA VAL A 355 -11.84 1.68 -8.09
C VAL A 355 -11.42 2.82 -7.17
N ARG A 356 -10.15 2.90 -6.80
CA ARG A 356 -9.63 3.94 -5.90
C ARG A 356 -9.74 5.34 -6.49
N VAL A 357 -9.42 5.50 -7.79
CA VAL A 357 -9.58 6.79 -8.47
C VAL A 357 -11.03 7.23 -8.49
N LYS A 358 -11.96 6.32 -8.84
CA LYS A 358 -13.41 6.60 -8.82
C LYS A 358 -13.89 6.99 -7.43
N THR A 359 -13.46 6.27 -6.42
CA THR A 359 -13.76 6.56 -5.01
C THR A 359 -13.34 7.96 -4.62
N ASN A 360 -12.09 8.32 -4.90
CA ASN A 360 -11.58 9.65 -4.59
C ASN A 360 -12.38 10.76 -5.31
N LEU A 361 -12.70 10.56 -6.58
CA LEU A 361 -13.49 11.50 -7.36
C LEU A 361 -14.90 11.69 -6.78
N VAL A 362 -15.57 10.63 -6.36
CA VAL A 362 -16.90 10.69 -5.74
C VAL A 362 -16.83 11.39 -4.39
N LEU A 363 -15.88 11.05 -3.53
CA LEU A 363 -15.71 11.73 -2.24
C LEU A 363 -15.42 13.22 -2.40
N GLU A 364 -14.56 13.62 -3.35
CA GLU A 364 -14.31 15.03 -3.65
C GLU A 364 -15.58 15.76 -4.17
N ALA A 365 -16.40 15.07 -4.95
CA ALA A 365 -17.68 15.62 -5.39
C ALA A 365 -18.64 15.80 -4.21
N ILE A 366 -18.65 14.89 -3.24
CA ILE A 366 -19.43 15.00 -1.99
C ILE A 366 -18.91 16.16 -1.14
N VAL A 367 -17.59 16.32 -1.01
CA VAL A 367 -16.98 17.48 -0.31
C VAL A 367 -17.52 18.79 -0.86
N LYS A 368 -17.63 18.91 -2.18
CA LYS A 368 -18.20 20.11 -2.83
C LYS A 368 -19.71 20.23 -2.64
N ALA A 369 -20.44 19.12 -2.75
CA ALA A 369 -21.90 19.12 -2.64
C ALA A 369 -22.38 19.46 -1.21
N GLU A 370 -21.64 19.04 -0.19
CA GLU A 370 -21.93 19.26 1.24
C GLU A 370 -21.22 20.51 1.81
N ASP A 371 -20.48 21.25 0.99
CA ASP A 371 -19.68 22.42 1.40
C ASP A 371 -18.79 22.13 2.62
N ILE A 372 -18.09 20.99 2.57
CA ILE A 372 -17.27 20.52 3.69
C ILE A 372 -16.03 21.38 3.82
N SER A 373 -15.97 22.15 4.90
CA SER A 373 -14.80 22.94 5.29
C SER A 373 -14.02 22.28 6.43
N VAL A 374 -12.76 22.66 6.57
CA VAL A 374 -11.85 22.21 7.63
C VAL A 374 -11.32 23.42 8.38
N THR A 375 -11.37 23.35 9.70
CA THR A 375 -10.84 24.40 10.57
C THR A 375 -9.39 24.15 10.94
N GLU A 376 -8.68 25.21 11.35
CA GLU A 376 -7.32 25.06 11.87
C GLU A 376 -7.23 24.16 13.12
N GLU A 377 -8.29 24.12 13.93
CA GLU A 377 -8.38 23.26 15.11
C GLU A 377 -8.41 21.77 14.70
N GLU A 378 -9.14 21.42 13.65
CA GLU A 378 -9.18 20.05 13.13
C GLU A 378 -7.86 19.63 12.53
N ILE A 379 -7.18 20.52 11.80
CA ILE A 379 -5.83 20.26 11.29
C ILE A 379 -4.85 20.01 12.44
N ASN A 380 -4.90 20.83 13.49
CA ASN A 380 -4.03 20.66 14.65
C ASN A 380 -4.28 19.34 15.37
N LYS A 381 -5.55 18.96 15.55
CA LYS A 381 -5.94 17.69 16.16
C LYS A 381 -5.43 16.50 15.36
N GLU A 382 -5.59 16.52 14.06
CA GLU A 382 -5.07 15.47 13.16
C GLU A 382 -3.56 15.34 13.27
N ILE A 383 -2.83 16.46 13.31
CA ILE A 383 -1.37 16.47 13.50
C ILE A 383 -0.98 15.85 14.85
N GLU A 384 -1.72 16.14 15.92
CA GLU A 384 -1.48 15.57 17.24
C GLU A 384 -1.76 14.06 17.27
N GLU A 385 -2.81 13.60 16.62
CA GLU A 385 -3.15 12.19 16.48
C GLU A 385 -2.08 11.43 15.68
N LEU A 386 -1.63 11.99 14.56
CA LEU A 386 -0.53 11.42 13.78
C LEU A 386 0.79 11.38 14.58
N ALA A 387 1.10 12.44 15.31
CA ALA A 387 2.28 12.49 16.17
C ALA A 387 2.28 11.39 17.24
N LYS A 388 1.12 11.11 17.85
CA LYS A 388 0.95 10.01 18.81
C LYS A 388 1.07 8.64 18.14
N THR A 389 0.41 8.45 17.01
CA THR A 389 0.39 7.17 16.27
C THR A 389 1.77 6.75 15.81
N TYR A 390 2.56 7.71 15.30
CA TYR A 390 3.92 7.45 14.80
C TYR A 390 5.03 7.70 15.83
N ASN A 391 4.67 8.05 17.07
CA ASN A 391 5.60 8.40 18.14
C ASN A 391 6.61 9.47 17.71
N MET A 392 6.11 10.54 17.09
CA MET A 392 6.88 11.66 16.56
C MET A 392 6.55 12.95 17.32
N GLU A 393 7.47 13.90 17.30
CA GLU A 393 7.19 15.25 17.79
C GLU A 393 6.24 16.00 16.84
N VAL A 394 5.24 16.70 17.41
CA VAL A 394 4.24 17.49 16.64
C VAL A 394 4.90 18.45 15.65
N ALA A 395 6.03 19.09 16.06
CA ALA A 395 6.78 20.01 15.20
C ALA A 395 7.39 19.31 13.98
N ALA A 396 7.85 18.07 14.12
CA ALA A 396 8.40 17.29 13.03
C ALA A 396 7.30 16.89 12.02
N VAL A 397 6.12 16.48 12.51
CA VAL A 397 4.96 16.17 11.66
C VAL A 397 4.54 17.39 10.83
N ARG A 398 4.49 18.58 11.44
CA ARG A 398 4.18 19.84 10.73
C ARG A 398 5.17 20.22 9.63
N GLN A 399 6.44 19.85 9.78
CA GLN A 399 7.45 20.14 8.75
C GLN A 399 7.36 19.21 7.54
N VAL A 400 6.91 17.98 7.77
CA VAL A 400 6.82 16.96 6.72
C VAL A 400 5.51 17.02 5.96
N LEU A 401 4.41 17.34 6.66
CA LEU A 401 3.07 17.35 6.07
C LEU A 401 2.67 18.75 5.61
N ASN A 402 2.27 18.85 4.35
CA ASN A 402 1.68 20.05 3.79
C ASN A 402 0.26 20.25 4.33
N SER A 403 -0.05 21.49 4.78
CA SER A 403 -1.38 21.86 5.29
C SER A 403 -2.51 21.55 4.28
N ASP A 404 -2.26 21.73 2.99
CA ASP A 404 -3.26 21.47 1.94
C ASP A 404 -3.56 19.98 1.78
N MET A 405 -2.55 19.11 1.94
CA MET A 405 -2.75 17.66 1.93
C MET A 405 -3.60 17.22 3.12
N LEU A 406 -3.26 17.70 4.32
CA LEU A 406 -4.04 17.39 5.53
C LEU A 406 -5.49 17.88 5.42
N THR A 407 -5.68 19.09 4.88
CA THR A 407 -7.03 19.63 4.66
C THR A 407 -7.84 18.72 3.74
N ARG A 408 -7.26 18.25 2.65
CA ARG A 408 -7.91 17.28 1.75
C ARG A 408 -8.24 15.98 2.44
N ASP A 409 -7.29 15.41 3.18
CA ASP A 409 -7.50 14.13 3.87
C ASP A 409 -8.63 14.23 4.91
N ILE A 410 -8.68 15.32 5.68
CA ILE A 410 -9.76 15.58 6.63
C ILE A 410 -11.10 15.79 5.90
N GLN A 411 -11.13 16.51 4.78
CA GLN A 411 -12.34 16.65 3.97
C GLN A 411 -12.85 15.31 3.46
N MET A 412 -11.97 14.45 2.97
CA MET A 412 -12.32 13.11 2.50
C MET A 412 -12.85 12.22 3.63
N LYS A 413 -12.23 12.26 4.83
CA LYS A 413 -12.74 11.58 6.02
C LYS A 413 -14.13 12.07 6.41
N LYS A 414 -14.37 13.39 6.37
CA LYS A 414 -15.69 13.96 6.65
C LYS A 414 -16.74 13.57 5.61
N ALA A 415 -16.38 13.56 4.32
CA ALA A 415 -17.26 13.11 3.26
C ALA A 415 -17.65 11.62 3.43
N MET A 416 -16.70 10.79 3.82
CA MET A 416 -16.95 9.40 4.17
C MET A 416 -17.92 9.30 5.35
N ALA A 417 -17.68 10.08 6.41
CA ALA A 417 -18.58 10.12 7.58
C ALA A 417 -20.02 10.49 7.19
N VAL A 418 -20.23 11.44 6.28
CA VAL A 418 -21.58 11.79 5.78
C VAL A 418 -22.29 10.59 5.16
N ILE A 419 -21.57 9.75 4.41
CA ILE A 419 -22.15 8.55 3.79
C ILE A 419 -22.46 7.51 4.87
N VAL A 420 -21.50 7.23 5.76
CA VAL A 420 -21.59 6.19 6.78
C VAL A 420 -22.63 6.50 7.83
N ASP A 421 -22.67 7.74 8.35
CA ASP A 421 -23.59 8.17 9.41
C ASP A 421 -25.06 8.17 8.96
N THR A 422 -25.31 8.22 7.65
CA THR A 422 -26.65 8.12 7.06
C THR A 422 -27.01 6.71 6.62
N ALA A 423 -26.10 5.74 6.72
CA ALA A 423 -26.35 4.36 6.30
C ALA A 423 -27.43 3.68 7.15
N VAL A 424 -28.18 2.78 6.53
CA VAL A 424 -29.25 2.03 7.17
C VAL A 424 -28.93 0.53 7.08
N GLU A 425 -28.65 -0.07 8.23
CA GLU A 425 -28.46 -1.53 8.31
C GLU A 425 -29.82 -2.25 8.29
N LYS A 426 -29.99 -3.24 7.42
CA LYS A 426 -31.18 -4.08 7.28
C LYS A 426 -30.87 -5.55 7.18
#